data_259b93042d5a91c8ea6bdec92b13e8ec
#
_entry.id   259b93042d5a91c8ea6bdec92b13e8ec
#
_cell.length_a   1.000
_cell.length_b   1.000
_cell.length_c   1.000
_cell.angle_alpha   90.00
_cell.angle_beta   90.00
_cell.angle_gamma   90.00
#
_symmetry.space_group_name_H-M   'P 1'
#
loop_
_entity.id
_entity.type
_entity.pdbx_description
1 polymer ?
#
loop_
_entity_poly.entity_id
_entity_poly.type
_entity_poly.pdbx_seq_one_letter_code
_entity_poly.pdbx_strand_id
1 'polypeptide(L)'
;MGNANWAMSYIILGGRMAGKSYAVIDYFCSRFVKNGNPFIWLRLTETAARKLLQNNAEKLVDPDLRRRYKLDLTTSGNNVYHITKRSAPDKNGKTKVLEKVLFARVYAVNTFYNDKGSIYDKDFLTDHPDWQYLIGVDEF
;
A
#
# COMPACT_ATOMS: atom_id res chain seq x y z
N MET A 1 -16.37 -15.98 -18.62
CA MET A 1 -16.81 -15.30 -17.95
C MET A 1 -16.09 -14.26 -17.39
N GLY A 2 -16.45 -13.17 -17.57
CA GLY A 2 -15.81 -12.05 -16.98
C GLY A 2 -15.67 -12.31 -15.52
N ASN A 3 -14.46 -12.33 -15.15
CA ASN A 3 -14.17 -12.67 -13.82
C ASN A 3 -13.85 -11.39 -13.08
N ALA A 4 -14.55 -11.11 -12.02
CA ALA A 4 -14.33 -9.90 -11.22
C ALA A 4 -12.90 -9.79 -10.73
N ASN A 5 -12.23 -10.92 -10.54
CA ASN A 5 -10.85 -10.93 -10.08
C ASN A 5 -9.86 -10.37 -11.11
N TRP A 6 -10.26 -10.29 -12.36
CA TRP A 6 -9.43 -9.72 -13.41
C TRP A 6 -9.63 -8.22 -13.58
N ALA A 7 -10.61 -7.64 -12.91
CA ALA A 7 -10.87 -6.21 -13.00
C ALA A 7 -9.74 -5.43 -12.30
N MET A 8 -9.24 -4.41 -12.97
CA MET A 8 -8.26 -3.51 -12.41
C MET A 8 -8.97 -2.25 -11.95
N SER A 9 -8.89 -1.94 -10.66
CA SER A 9 -9.40 -0.68 -10.14
C SER A 9 -8.32 0.38 -10.25
N TYR A 10 -8.52 1.35 -11.12
CA TYR A 10 -7.53 2.36 -11.43
C TYR A 10 -8.09 3.73 -11.09
N ILE A 11 -7.46 4.43 -10.17
CA ILE A 11 -7.92 5.74 -9.71
C ILE A 11 -6.83 6.77 -9.94
N ILE A 12 -7.12 7.80 -10.75
CA ILE A 12 -6.20 8.90 -11.03
C ILE A 12 -6.64 10.11 -10.23
N LEU A 13 -5.75 10.61 -9.40
CA LEU A 13 -6.01 11.79 -8.58
C LEU A 13 -5.34 12.99 -9.21
N GLY A 14 -6.14 13.95 -9.70
CA GLY A 14 -5.64 15.21 -10.20
C GLY A 14 -6.03 16.33 -9.26
N GLY A 15 -5.30 17.44 -9.31
CA GLY A 15 -5.62 18.59 -8.51
C GLY A 15 -5.13 18.50 -7.06
N ARG A 16 -5.26 19.59 -6.31
CA ARG A 16 -4.70 19.68 -4.95
C ARG A 16 -5.77 19.45 -3.88
N MET A 17 -6.73 18.60 -4.14
CA MET A 17 -7.79 18.36 -3.17
C MET A 17 -7.35 17.29 -2.19
N ALA A 18 -6.95 17.72 -1.00
CA ALA A 18 -6.45 16.83 0.04
C ALA A 18 -7.43 15.70 0.39
N GLY A 19 -8.73 15.96 0.32
CA GLY A 19 -9.74 14.96 0.63
C GLY A 19 -9.78 13.78 -0.33
N LYS A 20 -9.31 13.95 -1.57
CA LYS A 20 -9.31 12.87 -2.56
C LYS A 20 -8.37 11.75 -2.18
N SER A 21 -7.13 12.09 -1.85
CA SER A 21 -6.15 11.08 -1.44
C SER A 21 -6.59 10.36 -0.19
N TYR A 22 -7.11 11.10 0.78
CA TYR A 22 -7.60 10.52 2.03
C TYR A 22 -8.70 9.50 1.76
N ALA A 23 -9.68 9.85 0.95
CA ALA A 23 -10.82 8.97 0.65
C ALA A 23 -10.38 7.70 -0.08
N VAL A 24 -9.44 7.81 -1.01
CA VAL A 24 -8.93 6.66 -1.75
C VAL A 24 -8.12 5.74 -0.85
N ILE A 25 -7.25 6.31 -0.01
CA ILE A 25 -6.47 5.53 0.95
C ILE A 25 -7.39 4.85 1.96
N ASP A 26 -8.42 5.55 2.43
CA ASP A 26 -9.42 4.94 3.32
C ASP A 26 -10.08 3.71 2.66
N TYR A 27 -10.47 3.83 1.40
CA TYR A 27 -11.04 2.72 0.66
C TYR A 27 -10.03 1.55 0.56
N PHE A 28 -8.78 1.85 0.20
CA PHE A 28 -7.75 0.81 0.08
C PHE A 28 -7.47 0.13 1.43
N CYS A 29 -7.44 0.90 2.51
CA CYS A 29 -7.28 0.34 3.85
C CYS A 29 -8.43 -0.61 4.19
N SER A 30 -9.66 -0.24 3.84
CA SER A 30 -10.83 -1.09 4.10
C SER A 30 -10.74 -2.40 3.33
N ARG A 31 -10.26 -2.37 2.09
CA ARG A 31 -10.06 -3.59 1.29
C ARG A 31 -8.97 -4.47 1.88
N PHE A 32 -7.89 -3.87 2.35
CA PHE A 32 -6.82 -4.62 2.98
C PHE A 32 -7.30 -5.31 4.26
N VAL A 33 -8.02 -4.60 5.11
CA VAL A 33 -8.53 -5.17 6.36
C VAL A 33 -9.55 -6.26 6.10
N LYS A 34 -10.34 -6.12 5.04
CA LYS A 34 -11.38 -7.08 4.71
C LYS A 34 -10.82 -8.41 4.21
N ASN A 35 -9.86 -8.38 3.30
CA ASN A 35 -9.37 -9.61 2.67
C ASN A 35 -7.86 -9.64 2.41
N GLY A 36 -7.10 -8.73 2.99
CA GLY A 36 -5.65 -8.68 2.84
C GLY A 36 -5.18 -8.11 1.51
N ASN A 37 -6.05 -7.53 0.70
CA ASN A 37 -5.73 -7.05 -0.64
C ASN A 37 -4.79 -5.83 -0.57
N PRO A 38 -3.54 -5.94 -1.04
CA PRO A 38 -2.63 -4.79 -1.07
C PRO A 38 -2.98 -3.85 -2.23
N PHE A 39 -2.39 -2.66 -2.20
CA PHE A 39 -2.59 -1.69 -3.28
C PHE A 39 -1.25 -1.14 -3.77
N ILE A 40 -1.28 -0.46 -4.92
CA ILE A 40 -0.12 0.24 -5.48
C ILE A 40 -0.43 1.72 -5.51
N TRP A 41 0.51 2.52 -5.03
CA TRP A 41 0.39 3.98 -5.05
C TRP A 41 1.50 4.56 -5.91
N LEU A 42 1.12 5.38 -6.89
CA LEU A 42 2.06 5.94 -7.86
C LEU A 42 2.17 7.45 -7.68
N ARG A 43 3.40 7.95 -7.75
CA ARG A 43 3.71 9.38 -7.80
C ARG A 43 4.45 9.68 -9.09
N LEU A 44 4.49 10.94 -9.50
CA LEU A 44 5.15 11.31 -10.77
C LEU A 44 6.65 11.07 -10.74
N THR A 45 7.32 11.33 -9.62
CA THR A 45 8.77 11.27 -9.52
C THR A 45 9.22 10.30 -8.43
N GLU A 46 10.47 9.80 -8.58
CA GLU A 46 11.10 8.97 -7.55
C GLU A 46 11.22 9.72 -6.22
N THR A 47 11.56 11.01 -6.27
CA THR A 47 11.69 11.81 -5.06
C THR A 47 10.35 11.88 -4.30
N ALA A 48 9.25 12.09 -5.02
CA ALA A 48 7.93 12.14 -4.40
C ALA A 48 7.52 10.78 -3.84
N ALA A 49 7.83 9.69 -4.56
CA ALA A 49 7.53 8.34 -4.08
C ALA A 49 8.32 8.03 -2.80
N ARG A 50 9.60 8.39 -2.76
CA ARG A 50 10.43 8.16 -1.57
C ARG A 50 9.96 8.94 -0.35
N LYS A 51 9.43 10.15 -0.57
CA LYS A 51 8.88 10.95 0.54
C LYS A 51 7.70 10.26 1.20
N LEU A 52 6.88 9.57 0.43
CA LEU A 52 5.76 8.82 0.99
C LEU A 52 6.20 7.61 1.80
N LEU A 53 7.39 7.08 1.51
CA LEU A 53 7.90 5.90 2.22
C LEU A 53 8.64 6.25 3.51
N GLN A 54 8.97 7.52 3.73
CA GLN A 54 9.70 7.94 4.93
C GLN A 54 8.86 7.76 6.19
N ASN A 55 9.53 7.49 7.31
CA ASN A 55 8.91 7.37 8.63
C ASN A 55 7.75 6.35 8.63
N ASN A 56 8.02 5.17 8.06
CA ASN A 56 7.04 4.08 7.98
C ASN A 56 5.76 4.49 7.25
N ALA A 57 5.93 5.20 6.14
CA ALA A 57 4.82 5.65 5.29
C ALA A 57 3.87 6.62 6.01
N GLU A 58 4.42 7.45 6.88
CA GLU A 58 3.64 8.41 7.67
C GLU A 58 2.75 9.31 6.82
N LYS A 59 3.26 9.74 5.66
CA LYS A 59 2.52 10.64 4.77
C LYS A 59 1.56 9.92 3.84
N LEU A 60 1.71 8.63 3.66
CA LEU A 60 0.82 7.86 2.81
C LEU A 60 -0.49 7.55 3.54
N VAL A 61 -0.39 7.13 4.78
CA VAL A 61 -1.56 6.75 5.58
C VAL A 61 -1.61 7.63 6.82
N ASP A 62 -2.65 8.47 6.89
CA ASP A 62 -2.83 9.38 8.02
C ASP A 62 -2.95 8.64 9.35
N PRO A 63 -2.51 9.24 10.46
CA PRO A 63 -2.59 8.58 11.77
C PRO A 63 -3.99 8.16 12.18
N ASP A 64 -5.02 8.91 11.81
CA ASP A 64 -6.40 8.55 12.13
C ASP A 64 -6.86 7.30 11.37
N LEU A 65 -6.41 7.10 10.13
CA LEU A 65 -6.68 5.87 9.38
C LEU A 65 -5.94 4.69 10.00
N ARG A 66 -4.70 4.89 10.44
CA ARG A 66 -3.95 3.83 11.11
C ARG A 66 -4.65 3.39 12.39
N ARG A 67 -5.19 4.34 13.15
CA ARG A 67 -5.95 4.01 14.36
C ARG A 67 -7.27 3.31 14.04
N ARG A 68 -7.99 3.81 13.02
CA ARG A 68 -9.27 3.24 12.61
C ARG A 68 -9.15 1.77 12.20
N TYR A 69 -8.13 1.47 11.41
CA TYR A 69 -7.94 0.12 10.87
C TYR A 69 -6.90 -0.69 11.65
N LYS A 70 -6.37 -0.15 12.73
CA LYS A 70 -5.37 -0.81 13.58
C LYS A 70 -4.16 -1.28 12.78
N LEU A 71 -3.62 -0.37 11.97
CA LEU A 71 -2.48 -0.66 11.11
C LEU A 71 -1.17 -0.34 11.81
N ASP A 72 -0.22 -1.27 11.75
CA ASP A 72 1.13 -1.10 12.27
C ASP A 72 2.07 -1.24 11.08
N LEU A 73 2.49 -0.10 10.50
CA LEU A 73 3.16 -0.08 9.22
C LEU A 73 4.66 0.06 9.35
N THR A 74 5.39 -0.64 8.48
CA THR A 74 6.83 -0.50 8.32
C THR A 74 7.16 -0.56 6.83
N THR A 75 8.28 0.02 6.44
CA THR A 75 8.67 0.08 5.03
C THR A 75 9.98 -0.65 4.79
N SER A 76 10.12 -1.21 3.59
CA SER A 76 11.35 -1.83 3.12
C SER A 76 11.42 -1.62 1.61
N GLY A 77 12.40 -0.83 1.14
CA GLY A 77 12.47 -0.45 -0.26
C GLY A 77 11.21 0.29 -0.67
N ASN A 78 10.56 -0.18 -1.71
CA ASN A 78 9.32 0.41 -2.22
C ASN A 78 8.06 -0.21 -1.60
N ASN A 79 8.22 -1.13 -0.67
CA ASN A 79 7.11 -1.86 -0.08
C ASN A 79 6.75 -1.33 1.29
N VAL A 80 5.45 -1.33 1.58
CA VAL A 80 4.91 -1.01 2.91
C VAL A 80 4.26 -2.28 3.44
N TYR A 81 4.63 -2.67 4.65
CA TYR A 81 4.13 -3.89 5.29
C TYR A 81 3.33 -3.56 6.53
N HIS A 82 2.29 -4.36 6.77
CA HIS A 82 1.55 -4.34 8.04
C HIS A 82 2.13 -5.41 8.94
N ILE A 83 2.57 -5.03 10.13
CA ILE A 83 3.15 -5.96 11.11
C ILE A 83 2.02 -6.68 11.82
N THR A 84 1.98 -8.00 11.71
CA THR A 84 0.94 -8.81 12.33
C THR A 84 1.38 -9.43 13.65
N LYS A 85 2.69 -9.53 13.88
CA LYS A 85 3.20 -10.12 15.10
C LYS A 85 4.53 -9.48 15.48
N ARG A 86 4.64 -9.09 16.75
CA ARG A 86 5.88 -8.58 17.33
C ARG A 86 6.31 -9.43 18.51
N SER A 87 7.62 -9.41 18.80
CA SER A 87 8.16 -10.08 19.98
C SER A 87 7.75 -9.32 21.27
N ALA A 88 7.90 -9.97 22.40
CA ALA A 88 7.80 -9.28 23.68
C ALA A 88 8.86 -8.17 23.77
N PRO A 89 8.59 -7.09 24.50
CA PRO A 89 9.59 -6.03 24.70
C PRO A 89 10.85 -6.56 25.38
N ASP A 90 12.02 -6.09 24.90
CA ASP A 90 13.29 -6.42 25.51
C ASP A 90 13.57 -5.48 26.72
N LYS A 91 14.81 -5.53 27.25
CA LYS A 91 15.21 -4.71 28.38
C LYS A 91 15.03 -3.21 28.14
N ASN A 92 15.07 -2.79 26.87
CA ASN A 92 14.96 -1.38 26.48
C ASN A 92 13.55 -1.03 26.02
N GLY A 93 12.59 -1.94 26.14
CA GLY A 93 11.23 -1.74 25.68
C GLY A 93 11.07 -1.89 24.17
N LYS A 94 12.09 -2.42 23.47
CA LYS A 94 12.04 -2.58 22.02
C LYS A 94 11.48 -3.94 21.63
N THR A 95 10.68 -3.95 20.58
CA THR A 95 10.11 -5.18 20.04
C THR A 95 10.71 -5.46 18.66
N LYS A 96 10.71 -6.73 18.27
CA LYS A 96 11.14 -7.16 16.94
C LYS A 96 9.93 -7.57 16.11
N VAL A 97 9.99 -7.31 14.80
CA VAL A 97 8.94 -7.76 13.88
C VAL A 97 9.12 -9.26 13.65
N LEU A 98 8.13 -10.05 14.01
CA LEU A 98 8.14 -11.50 13.80
C LEU A 98 7.39 -11.90 12.53
N GLU A 99 6.27 -11.25 12.24
CA GLU A 99 5.49 -11.50 11.02
C GLU A 99 4.97 -10.20 10.48
N LYS A 100 4.96 -10.10 9.15
CA LYS A 100 4.39 -8.95 8.46
C LYS A 100 3.80 -9.40 7.12
N VAL A 101 2.82 -8.65 6.62
CA VAL A 101 2.20 -8.91 5.32
C VAL A 101 2.27 -7.66 4.46
N LEU A 102 2.32 -7.83 3.14
CA LEU A 102 2.39 -6.71 2.23
C LEU A 102 1.10 -5.89 2.30
N PHE A 103 1.25 -4.60 2.58
CA PHE A 103 0.14 -3.67 2.64
C PHE A 103 0.03 -2.84 1.35
N ALA A 104 1.15 -2.32 0.86
CA ALA A 104 1.16 -1.48 -0.33
C ALA A 104 2.55 -1.45 -0.96
N ARG A 105 2.59 -1.03 -2.21
CA ARG A 105 3.83 -0.72 -2.93
C ARG A 105 3.75 0.70 -3.46
N VAL A 106 4.83 1.46 -3.35
CA VAL A 106 4.89 2.85 -3.78
C VAL A 106 5.97 2.99 -4.83
N TYR A 107 5.61 3.47 -6.01
CA TYR A 107 6.55 3.63 -7.12
C TYR A 107 6.38 4.98 -7.81
N ALA A 108 7.40 5.40 -8.53
CA ALA A 108 7.26 6.46 -9.53
C ALA A 108 6.55 5.89 -10.75
N VAL A 109 5.80 6.74 -11.45
CA VAL A 109 5.04 6.32 -12.64
C VAL A 109 5.96 5.67 -13.68
N ASN A 110 7.14 6.27 -13.94
CA ASN A 110 8.07 5.69 -14.91
C ASN A 110 8.55 4.30 -14.51
N THR A 111 8.87 4.08 -13.26
CA THR A 111 9.29 2.77 -12.76
C THR A 111 8.17 1.76 -12.93
N PHE A 112 6.94 2.15 -12.64
CA PHE A 112 5.80 1.26 -12.79
C PHE A 112 5.61 0.82 -14.24
N TYR A 113 5.63 1.77 -15.18
CA TYR A 113 5.44 1.44 -16.59
C TYR A 113 6.59 0.61 -17.17
N ASN A 114 7.81 0.82 -16.70
CA ASN A 114 8.95 0.05 -17.20
C ASN A 114 9.01 -1.36 -16.62
N ASP A 115 8.61 -1.51 -15.35
CA ASP A 115 8.79 -2.75 -14.61
C ASP A 115 7.49 -3.41 -14.17
N LYS A 116 6.37 -3.05 -14.77
CA LYS A 116 5.06 -3.55 -14.32
C LYS A 116 4.96 -5.07 -14.31
N GLY A 117 5.69 -5.75 -15.17
CA GLY A 117 5.70 -7.21 -15.20
C GLY A 117 6.35 -7.83 -13.97
N SER A 118 7.30 -7.11 -13.33
CA SER A 118 7.93 -7.60 -12.10
C SER A 118 7.23 -7.10 -10.84
N ILE A 119 6.41 -6.06 -10.96
CA ILE A 119 5.67 -5.51 -9.84
C ILE A 119 4.51 -6.44 -9.45
N TYR A 120 3.86 -7.03 -10.45
CA TYR A 120 2.80 -8.00 -10.22
C TYR A 120 3.35 -9.40 -10.40
N ASP A 121 3.40 -10.13 -9.30
CA ASP A 121 3.76 -11.52 -9.31
C ASP A 121 2.71 -12.30 -10.10
N LYS A 122 3.12 -13.36 -10.81
CA LYS A 122 2.21 -14.23 -11.53
C LYS A 122 1.09 -14.78 -10.66
N ASP A 123 1.41 -15.01 -9.40
CA ASP A 123 0.49 -15.66 -8.49
C ASP A 123 -0.35 -14.68 -7.68
N PHE A 124 -0.22 -13.38 -7.97
CA PHE A 124 -0.91 -12.34 -7.20
C PHE A 124 -2.42 -12.61 -7.08
N LEU A 125 -3.10 -12.85 -8.18
CA LEU A 125 -4.53 -13.14 -8.16
C LEU A 125 -4.84 -14.65 -8.10
N THR A 126 -3.91 -15.50 -8.52
CA THR A 126 -4.12 -16.95 -8.49
C THR A 126 -4.21 -17.46 -7.06
N ASP A 127 -3.29 -17.00 -6.20
CA ASP A 127 -3.29 -17.38 -4.79
C ASP A 127 -4.35 -16.66 -3.98
N HIS A 128 -4.86 -15.55 -4.49
CA HIS A 128 -5.84 -14.71 -3.80
C HIS A 128 -6.97 -14.33 -4.76
N PRO A 129 -7.90 -15.26 -5.04
CA PRO A 129 -8.92 -15.03 -6.07
C PRO A 129 -9.90 -13.89 -5.74
N ASP A 130 -9.97 -13.46 -4.48
CA ASP A 130 -10.80 -12.34 -4.07
C ASP A 130 -10.05 -10.99 -4.10
N TRP A 131 -8.78 -10.99 -4.50
CA TRP A 131 -7.99 -9.76 -4.61
C TRP A 131 -8.20 -9.11 -5.97
N GLN A 132 -7.92 -7.81 -6.02
CA GLN A 132 -7.95 -7.01 -7.24
C GLN A 132 -6.69 -6.17 -7.32
N TYR A 133 -6.33 -5.72 -8.53
CA TYR A 133 -5.27 -4.74 -8.70
C TYR A 133 -5.83 -3.37 -8.33
N LEU A 134 -5.50 -2.88 -7.15
CA LEU A 134 -5.90 -1.56 -6.67
C LEU A 134 -4.75 -0.60 -6.90
N ILE A 135 -4.94 0.38 -7.78
CA ILE A 135 -3.88 1.31 -8.15
C ILE A 135 -4.39 2.74 -7.99
N GLY A 136 -3.69 3.53 -7.16
CA GLY A 136 -3.93 4.95 -7.06
C GLY A 136 -2.78 5.71 -7.72
N VAL A 137 -3.09 6.70 -8.53
CA VAL A 137 -2.11 7.55 -9.17
C VAL A 137 -2.30 8.98 -8.68
N ASP A 138 -1.27 9.47 -7.98
CA ASP A 138 -1.28 10.82 -7.45
C ASP A 138 -0.35 11.67 -8.33
N GLU A 139 -0.92 12.61 -9.05
CA GLU A 139 -0.19 13.42 -10.02
C GLU A 139 0.58 14.59 -9.41
N PHE A 140 0.70 14.68 -8.12
CA PHE A 140 1.47 15.73 -7.46
C PHE A 140 2.83 15.29 -7.03
#